data_b4bcf31311b989ccb076ab60704ac713
#
_entry.id   b4bcf31311b989ccb076ab60704ac713
#
_cell.length_a   1.000
_cell.length_b   1.000
_cell.length_c   1.000
_cell.angle_alpha   90.00
_cell.angle_beta   90.00
_cell.angle_gamma   90.00
#
_symmetry.space_group_name_H-M   'P 1'
#
loop_
_entity.id
_entity.type
_entity.pdbx_description
1 polymer ?
#
loop_
_entity_poly.entity_id
_entity_poly.type
_entity_poly.pdbx_seq_one_letter_code
_entity_poly.pdbx_strand_id
1 'polypeptide(L)'
;MLKVTGIEKSFKRKKVLAGASFEAEPGTCVGIVGGNGCGKTTLLSIVAGAARPDGGSVSFDGHEAVGHPRVYEKYAAYVPQENPMMPELSARDNLLLWYRGDRRRMERDLEEGAARMMGVGQFLRTPAGKLSGGQKKRLTIAGALAGHAPVLVMDEPGAALDLACKEDIKAYLGTYMEQGGTVILTSHEMAELSLCHRIYVLKEGRLAEIPAAETAAQLMGYFS
;
A
#
# COMPACT_ATOMS: atom_id res chain seq x y z
N MET A 1 2.48 1.48 -15.87
CA MET A 1 1.71 0.21 -15.78
C MET A 1 2.45 -0.77 -14.89
N LEU A 2 1.79 -1.33 -13.88
CA LEU A 2 2.29 -2.44 -13.07
C LEU A 2 1.79 -3.77 -13.67
N LYS A 3 2.69 -4.73 -13.81
CA LYS A 3 2.35 -6.09 -14.22
C LYS A 3 2.95 -7.10 -13.25
N VAL A 4 2.10 -7.96 -12.70
CA VAL A 4 2.43 -9.06 -11.78
C VAL A 4 2.06 -10.36 -12.46
N THR A 5 3.02 -11.27 -12.64
CA THR A 5 2.80 -12.48 -13.44
C THR A 5 3.30 -13.72 -12.71
N GLY A 6 2.40 -14.65 -12.47
CA GLY A 6 2.72 -15.99 -12.00
C GLY A 6 3.43 -16.05 -10.65
N ILE A 7 3.15 -15.13 -9.73
CA ILE A 7 3.84 -15.07 -8.43
C ILE A 7 3.59 -16.34 -7.62
N GLU A 8 4.68 -16.98 -7.24
CA GLU A 8 4.70 -18.13 -6.36
C GLU A 8 5.44 -17.81 -5.06
N LYS A 9 4.91 -18.29 -3.93
CA LYS A 9 5.56 -18.19 -2.63
C LYS A 9 5.16 -19.33 -1.71
N SER A 10 6.17 -19.93 -1.08
CA SER A 10 5.98 -20.97 -0.08
C SER A 10 6.71 -20.61 1.21
N PHE A 11 6.12 -20.96 2.34
CA PHE A 11 6.77 -20.89 3.64
C PHE A 11 6.85 -22.31 4.21
N LYS A 12 8.07 -22.84 4.37
CA LYS A 12 8.31 -24.23 4.74
C LYS A 12 7.60 -25.18 3.76
N ARG A 13 6.55 -25.88 4.19
CA ARG A 13 5.77 -26.85 3.39
C ARG A 13 4.45 -26.28 2.87
N LYS A 14 4.09 -25.04 3.25
CA LYS A 14 2.81 -24.42 2.86
C LYS A 14 3.02 -23.50 1.65
N LYS A 15 2.43 -23.84 0.51
CA LYS A 15 2.34 -22.95 -0.67
C LYS A 15 1.29 -21.89 -0.38
N VAL A 16 1.67 -20.61 -0.33
CA VAL A 16 0.79 -19.47 -0.01
C VAL A 16 0.33 -18.77 -1.27
N LEU A 17 1.22 -18.62 -2.26
CA LEU A 17 0.90 -18.11 -3.58
C LEU A 17 1.24 -19.17 -4.63
N ALA A 18 0.34 -19.39 -5.58
CA ALA A 18 0.38 -20.49 -6.55
C ALA A 18 0.16 -20.01 -7.99
N GLY A 19 0.79 -18.90 -8.37
CA GLY A 19 0.70 -18.31 -9.70
C GLY A 19 -0.22 -17.08 -9.74
N ALA A 20 -0.20 -16.24 -8.69
CA ALA A 20 -0.99 -15.01 -8.63
C ALA A 20 -0.56 -14.02 -9.72
N SER A 21 -1.53 -13.50 -10.49
CA SER A 21 -1.27 -12.59 -11.61
C SER A 21 -2.34 -11.50 -11.66
N PHE A 22 -1.93 -10.24 -11.91
CA PHE A 22 -2.82 -9.10 -12.18
C PHE A 22 -2.04 -7.97 -12.86
N GLU A 23 -2.76 -7.02 -13.40
CA GLU A 23 -2.21 -5.80 -13.99
C GLU A 23 -2.94 -4.57 -13.43
N ALA A 24 -2.23 -3.45 -13.32
CA ALA A 24 -2.78 -2.17 -12.91
C ALA A 24 -2.25 -1.04 -13.79
N GLU A 25 -3.18 -0.28 -14.34
CA GLU A 25 -2.88 0.88 -15.19
C GLU A 25 -2.56 2.12 -14.34
N PRO A 26 -1.81 3.10 -14.90
CA PRO A 26 -1.64 4.39 -14.25
C PRO A 26 -2.99 5.06 -13.94
N GLY A 27 -3.08 5.73 -12.80
CA GLY A 27 -4.31 6.40 -12.38
C GLY A 27 -5.41 5.49 -11.85
N THR A 28 -5.13 4.19 -11.62
CA THR A 28 -6.15 3.23 -11.16
C THR A 28 -5.87 2.68 -9.76
N CYS A 29 -6.93 2.18 -9.13
CA CYS A 29 -6.88 1.43 -7.89
C CYS A 29 -7.27 -0.03 -8.13
N VAL A 30 -6.45 -0.95 -7.64
CA VAL A 30 -6.71 -2.40 -7.63
C VAL A 30 -6.88 -2.86 -6.19
N GLY A 31 -8.05 -3.44 -5.88
CA GLY A 31 -8.34 -4.06 -4.60
C GLY A 31 -8.04 -5.55 -4.62
N ILE A 32 -7.44 -6.05 -3.55
CA ILE A 32 -7.22 -7.49 -3.34
C ILE A 32 -7.94 -7.90 -2.07
N VAL A 33 -8.93 -8.77 -2.21
CA VAL A 33 -9.75 -9.29 -1.11
C VAL A 33 -9.52 -10.79 -0.91
N GLY A 34 -9.95 -11.33 0.22
CA GLY A 34 -9.83 -12.76 0.52
C GLY A 34 -9.76 -13.01 2.02
N GLY A 35 -9.95 -14.27 2.43
CA GLY A 35 -9.95 -14.68 3.83
C GLY A 35 -8.64 -14.39 4.58
N ASN A 36 -8.70 -14.38 5.91
CA ASN A 36 -7.51 -14.17 6.72
C ASN A 36 -6.47 -15.30 6.50
N GLY A 37 -5.22 -14.91 6.34
CA GLY A 37 -4.13 -15.87 6.11
C GLY A 37 -4.08 -16.48 4.72
N CYS A 38 -4.88 -16.01 3.73
CA CYS A 38 -4.85 -16.49 2.35
C CYS A 38 -3.63 -16.01 1.55
N GLY A 39 -2.85 -15.03 2.06
CA GLY A 39 -1.62 -14.57 1.44
C GLY A 39 -1.64 -13.14 0.89
N LYS A 40 -2.65 -12.31 1.22
CA LYS A 40 -2.75 -10.91 0.75
C LYS A 40 -1.49 -10.10 1.11
N THR A 41 -1.14 -10.04 2.39
CA THR A 41 0.08 -9.37 2.87
C THR A 41 1.35 -9.89 2.19
N THR A 42 1.43 -11.21 1.96
CA THR A 42 2.57 -11.81 1.25
C THR A 42 2.65 -11.31 -0.19
N LEU A 43 1.53 -11.26 -0.90
CA LEU A 43 1.48 -10.75 -2.27
C LEU A 43 1.85 -9.27 -2.33
N LEU A 44 1.27 -8.43 -1.46
CA LEU A 44 1.59 -7.02 -1.40
C LEU A 44 3.07 -6.77 -1.05
N SER A 45 3.62 -7.51 -0.09
CA SER A 45 5.05 -7.41 0.26
C SER A 45 5.96 -7.75 -0.92
N ILE A 46 5.57 -8.71 -1.77
CA ILE A 46 6.32 -9.05 -3.00
C ILE A 46 6.19 -7.94 -4.04
N VAL A 47 4.98 -7.43 -4.27
CA VAL A 47 4.73 -6.32 -5.21
C VAL A 47 5.48 -5.05 -4.81
N ALA A 48 5.66 -4.84 -3.52
CA ALA A 48 6.41 -3.70 -2.98
C ALA A 48 7.93 -3.94 -2.84
N GLY A 49 8.41 -5.16 -3.14
CA GLY A 49 9.83 -5.51 -3.01
C GLY A 49 10.31 -5.76 -1.58
N ALA A 50 9.40 -5.79 -0.60
CA ALA A 50 9.71 -6.10 0.80
C ALA A 50 9.91 -7.61 1.04
N ALA A 51 9.40 -8.47 0.14
CA ALA A 51 9.62 -9.90 0.16
C ALA A 51 9.99 -10.41 -1.24
N ARG A 52 10.81 -11.48 -1.29
CA ARG A 52 11.20 -12.11 -2.55
C ARG A 52 10.24 -13.25 -2.91
N PRO A 53 9.70 -13.32 -4.14
CA PRO A 53 8.93 -14.47 -4.61
C PRO A 53 9.86 -15.68 -4.84
N ASP A 54 9.28 -16.88 -4.87
CA ASP A 54 9.99 -18.11 -5.24
C ASP A 54 9.91 -18.34 -6.77
N GLY A 55 8.93 -17.72 -7.44
CA GLY A 55 8.74 -17.74 -8.89
C GLY A 55 7.82 -16.60 -9.34
N GLY A 56 7.79 -16.39 -10.65
CA GLY A 56 7.03 -15.30 -11.26
C GLY A 56 7.82 -14.00 -11.40
N SER A 57 7.16 -12.95 -11.90
CA SER A 57 7.77 -11.65 -12.15
C SER A 57 6.88 -10.49 -11.71
N VAL A 58 7.53 -9.36 -11.39
CA VAL A 58 6.91 -8.05 -11.13
C VAL A 58 7.61 -7.04 -12.00
N SER A 59 6.89 -6.31 -12.83
CA SER A 59 7.47 -5.26 -13.65
C SER A 59 6.69 -3.95 -13.54
N PHE A 60 7.43 -2.83 -13.60
CA PHE A 60 6.90 -1.46 -13.62
C PHE A 60 7.33 -0.81 -14.93
N ASP A 61 6.38 -0.40 -15.75
CA ASP A 61 6.64 0.19 -17.07
C ASP A 61 7.61 -0.63 -17.92
N GLY A 62 7.47 -1.97 -17.88
CA GLY A 62 8.34 -2.91 -18.60
C GLY A 62 9.68 -3.20 -17.92
N HIS A 63 10.02 -2.54 -16.81
CA HIS A 63 11.24 -2.82 -16.06
C HIS A 63 11.00 -3.95 -15.06
N GLU A 64 11.70 -5.07 -15.23
CA GLU A 64 11.67 -6.20 -14.29
C GLU A 64 12.21 -5.77 -12.92
N ALA A 65 11.46 -6.09 -11.86
CA ALA A 65 11.78 -5.68 -10.50
C ALA A 65 12.33 -6.82 -9.64
N VAL A 66 11.94 -8.07 -9.91
CA VAL A 66 12.42 -9.22 -9.12
C VAL A 66 13.92 -9.38 -9.30
N GLY A 67 14.67 -9.29 -8.19
CA GLY A 67 16.14 -9.29 -8.22
C GLY A 67 16.77 -7.91 -8.47
N HIS A 68 15.97 -6.87 -8.70
CA HIS A 68 16.44 -5.50 -8.97
C HIS A 68 15.91 -4.48 -7.94
N PRO A 69 16.49 -4.38 -6.71
CA PRO A 69 15.99 -3.51 -5.63
C PRO A 69 15.81 -2.05 -6.04
N ARG A 70 16.69 -1.52 -6.90
CA ARG A 70 16.59 -0.13 -7.38
C ARG A 70 15.34 0.15 -8.20
N VAL A 71 14.76 -0.87 -8.86
CA VAL A 71 13.49 -0.73 -9.57
C VAL A 71 12.37 -0.54 -8.56
N TYR A 72 12.31 -1.38 -7.52
CA TYR A 72 11.34 -1.19 -6.44
C TYR A 72 11.48 0.17 -5.77
N GLU A 73 12.70 0.59 -5.41
CA GLU A 73 12.96 1.90 -4.78
C GLU A 73 12.45 3.08 -5.63
N LYS A 74 12.49 2.95 -6.95
CA LYS A 74 12.03 3.99 -7.89
C LYS A 74 10.52 3.99 -8.08
N TYR A 75 9.90 2.81 -8.13
CA TYR A 75 8.53 2.67 -8.61
C TYR A 75 7.50 2.35 -7.52
N ALA A 76 7.89 1.76 -6.40
CA ALA A 76 6.95 1.27 -5.40
C ALA A 76 7.13 1.95 -4.03
N ALA A 77 6.03 2.41 -3.45
CA ALA A 77 5.92 2.82 -2.06
C ALA A 77 5.08 1.78 -1.31
N TYR A 78 5.48 1.41 -0.09
CA TYR A 78 4.78 0.41 0.70
C TYR A 78 4.30 0.95 2.04
N VAL A 79 3.02 0.81 2.30
CA VAL A 79 2.38 1.09 3.59
C VAL A 79 1.91 -0.25 4.17
N PRO A 80 2.68 -0.84 5.09
CA PRO A 80 2.29 -2.10 5.72
C PRO A 80 1.11 -1.91 6.68
N GLN A 81 0.50 -3.01 7.09
CA GLN A 81 -0.57 -3.02 8.08
C GLN A 81 -0.09 -2.41 9.41
N GLU A 82 1.07 -2.84 9.90
CA GLU A 82 1.74 -2.23 11.05
C GLU A 82 2.50 -0.96 10.63
N ASN A 83 2.58 0.02 11.53
CA ASN A 83 3.27 1.27 11.25
C ASN A 83 4.72 1.18 11.72
N PRO A 84 5.72 1.04 10.82
CA PRO A 84 7.13 0.90 11.17
C PRO A 84 7.69 2.26 11.62
N MET A 85 7.74 2.48 12.93
CA MET A 85 8.24 3.71 13.52
C MET A 85 9.16 3.42 14.70
N MET A 86 10.08 4.33 14.95
CA MET A 86 10.87 4.37 16.18
C MET A 86 10.08 5.15 17.23
N PRO A 87 9.52 4.51 18.26
CA PRO A 87 8.57 5.15 19.18
C PRO A 87 9.20 6.25 20.04
N GLU A 88 10.52 6.18 20.25
CA GLU A 88 11.30 7.16 21.04
C GLU A 88 11.57 8.46 20.25
N LEU A 89 11.59 8.39 18.93
CA LEU A 89 11.81 9.54 18.07
C LEU A 89 10.53 10.35 17.89
N SER A 90 10.68 11.66 17.63
CA SER A 90 9.56 12.50 17.22
C SER A 90 9.00 12.06 15.87
N ALA A 91 7.75 12.47 15.55
CA ALA A 91 7.18 12.26 14.21
C ALA A 91 8.06 12.89 13.12
N ARG A 92 8.66 14.06 13.39
CA ARG A 92 9.61 14.72 12.47
C ARG A 92 10.84 13.88 12.20
N ASP A 93 11.46 13.33 13.26
CA ASP A 93 12.67 12.53 13.09
C ASP A 93 12.37 11.20 12.39
N ASN A 94 11.24 10.57 12.71
CA ASN A 94 10.76 9.41 11.96
C ASN A 94 10.54 9.76 10.49
N LEU A 95 9.86 10.86 10.16
CA LEU A 95 9.63 11.30 8.79
C LEU A 95 10.97 11.52 8.07
N LEU A 96 11.95 12.17 8.71
CA LEU A 96 13.24 12.46 8.14
C LEU A 96 14.03 11.20 7.72
N LEU A 97 13.80 10.06 8.38
CA LEU A 97 14.42 8.80 7.99
C LEU A 97 13.99 8.36 6.58
N TRP A 98 12.72 8.52 6.21
CA TRP A 98 12.24 8.22 4.86
C TRP A 98 12.85 9.16 3.80
N TYR A 99 13.16 10.42 4.18
CA TYR A 99 13.90 11.36 3.32
C TYR A 99 15.40 11.14 3.32
N ARG A 100 15.90 10.05 3.95
CA ARG A 100 17.34 9.72 4.07
C ARG A 100 18.16 10.89 4.63
N GLY A 101 17.58 11.67 5.53
CA GLY A 101 18.19 12.85 6.16
C GLY A 101 18.09 14.15 5.36
N ASP A 102 17.48 14.15 4.17
CA ASP A 102 17.27 15.36 3.37
C ASP A 102 16.15 16.23 3.95
N ARG A 103 16.56 17.16 4.83
CA ARG A 103 15.64 18.09 5.49
C ARG A 103 14.94 19.03 4.52
N ARG A 104 15.64 19.52 3.47
CA ARG A 104 15.06 20.48 2.52
C ARG A 104 13.90 19.84 1.74
N ARG A 105 14.09 18.61 1.34
CA ARG A 105 13.06 17.85 0.65
C ARG A 105 11.86 17.55 1.55
N MET A 106 12.12 17.16 2.80
CA MET A 106 11.08 16.93 3.79
C MET A 106 10.27 18.21 4.08
N GLU A 107 10.92 19.37 4.29
CA GLU A 107 10.24 20.65 4.53
C GLU A 107 9.33 21.03 3.35
N ARG A 108 9.80 20.87 2.13
CA ARG A 108 9.03 21.14 0.92
C ARG A 108 7.77 20.25 0.86
N ASP A 109 7.90 18.97 1.18
CA ASP A 109 6.77 18.03 1.20
C ASP A 109 5.76 18.35 2.33
N LEU A 110 6.25 18.89 3.46
CA LEU A 110 5.39 19.41 4.53
C LEU A 110 4.62 20.67 4.12
N GLU A 111 5.12 21.43 3.14
CA GLU A 111 4.47 22.64 2.62
C GLU A 111 3.48 22.34 1.48
N GLU A 112 3.77 21.40 0.60
CA GLU A 112 3.02 21.21 -0.66
C GLU A 112 2.77 19.75 -1.07
N GLY A 113 3.39 18.75 -0.38
CA GLY A 113 3.32 17.36 -0.79
C GLY A 113 2.42 16.47 0.07
N ALA A 114 2.72 15.17 0.06
CA ALA A 114 1.97 14.14 0.78
C ALA A 114 1.91 14.40 2.29
N ALA A 115 3.02 14.86 2.89
CA ALA A 115 3.05 15.15 4.34
C ALA A 115 2.12 16.31 4.72
N ARG A 116 1.97 17.33 3.86
CA ARG A 116 0.96 18.38 4.03
C ARG A 116 -0.45 17.83 3.96
N MET A 117 -0.77 17.08 2.90
CA MET A 117 -2.10 16.52 2.66
C MET A 117 -2.53 15.58 3.78
N MET A 118 -1.60 14.81 4.35
CA MET A 118 -1.82 13.96 5.51
C MET A 118 -1.86 14.72 6.84
N GLY A 119 -1.71 16.05 6.85
CA GLY A 119 -1.76 16.87 8.06
C GLY A 119 -0.65 16.57 9.07
N VAL A 120 0.49 16.02 8.61
CA VAL A 120 1.60 15.60 9.48
C VAL A 120 2.21 16.76 10.26
N GLY A 121 2.17 17.96 9.68
CA GLY A 121 2.67 19.21 10.31
C GLY A 121 2.12 19.48 11.70
N GLN A 122 0.89 19.01 11.98
CA GLN A 122 0.18 19.26 13.26
C GLN A 122 0.80 18.52 14.45
N PHE A 123 1.53 17.44 14.22
CA PHE A 123 2.06 16.56 15.28
C PHE A 123 3.55 16.24 15.18
N LEU A 124 4.31 16.98 14.37
CA LEU A 124 5.75 16.76 14.12
C LEU A 124 6.60 16.65 15.39
N ARG A 125 6.26 17.39 16.45
CA ARG A 125 7.02 17.40 17.71
C ARG A 125 6.63 16.28 18.67
N THR A 126 5.56 15.55 18.37
CA THR A 126 5.07 14.47 19.24
C THR A 126 5.94 13.22 19.06
N PRO A 127 6.39 12.59 20.16
CA PRO A 127 7.05 11.27 20.08
C PRO A 127 6.15 10.26 19.40
N ALA A 128 6.70 9.43 18.48
CA ALA A 128 5.90 8.52 17.68
C ALA A 128 5.16 7.48 18.53
N GLY A 129 5.69 7.11 19.68
CA GLY A 129 5.02 6.23 20.64
C GLY A 129 3.72 6.79 21.20
N LYS A 130 3.57 8.15 21.25
CA LYS A 130 2.40 8.86 21.76
C LYS A 130 1.38 9.24 20.68
N LEU A 131 1.67 8.99 19.41
CA LEU A 131 0.74 9.26 18.32
C LEU A 131 -0.46 8.30 18.38
N SER A 132 -1.66 8.80 18.00
CA SER A 132 -2.82 7.94 17.75
C SER A 132 -2.59 7.00 16.57
N GLY A 133 -3.40 5.95 16.45
CA GLY A 133 -3.33 5.03 15.30
C GLY A 133 -3.45 5.76 13.97
N GLY A 134 -4.40 6.72 13.85
CA GLY A 134 -4.57 7.54 12.66
C GLY A 134 -3.36 8.43 12.36
N GLN A 135 -2.79 9.08 13.38
CA GLN A 135 -1.58 9.89 13.20
C GLN A 135 -0.39 9.04 12.74
N LYS A 136 -0.22 7.83 13.29
CA LYS A 136 0.79 6.88 12.85
C LYS A 136 0.60 6.49 11.39
N LYS A 137 -0.63 6.14 10.97
CA LYS A 137 -0.93 5.78 9.60
C LYS A 137 -0.67 6.93 8.63
N ARG A 138 -1.10 8.16 8.95
CA ARG A 138 -0.83 9.35 8.16
C ARG A 138 0.68 9.61 8.00
N LEU A 139 1.44 9.46 9.08
CA LEU A 139 2.90 9.60 9.05
C LEU A 139 3.56 8.51 8.17
N THR A 140 3.07 7.26 8.26
CA THR A 140 3.58 6.14 7.44
C THR A 140 3.29 6.37 5.94
N ILE A 141 2.07 6.83 5.59
CA ILE A 141 1.73 7.14 4.19
C ILE A 141 2.62 8.26 3.65
N ALA A 142 2.74 9.37 4.39
CA ALA A 142 3.60 10.48 4.00
C ALA A 142 5.06 10.04 3.81
N GLY A 143 5.59 9.26 4.74
CA GLY A 143 6.94 8.70 4.65
C GLY A 143 7.12 7.77 3.45
N ALA A 144 6.20 6.84 3.22
CA ALA A 144 6.26 5.92 2.08
C ALA A 144 6.34 6.68 0.75
N LEU A 145 5.63 7.81 0.64
CA LEU A 145 5.60 8.65 -0.56
C LEU A 145 6.74 9.66 -0.67
N ALA A 146 7.64 9.73 0.31
CA ALA A 146 8.82 10.60 0.25
C ALA A 146 9.68 10.38 -1.01
N GLY A 147 9.59 9.18 -1.61
CA GLY A 147 10.25 8.81 -2.86
C GLY A 147 9.52 9.28 -4.13
N HIS A 148 8.31 9.83 -4.06
CA HIS A 148 7.43 10.11 -5.21
C HIS A 148 7.23 8.88 -6.10
N ALA A 149 7.12 7.70 -5.50
CA ALA A 149 6.90 6.46 -6.23
C ALA A 149 5.55 6.51 -6.96
N PRO A 150 5.46 6.07 -8.23
CA PRO A 150 4.20 6.09 -8.98
C PRO A 150 3.22 4.97 -8.60
N VAL A 151 3.65 3.97 -7.83
CA VAL A 151 2.79 2.87 -7.35
C VAL A 151 2.80 2.84 -5.83
N LEU A 152 1.64 2.99 -5.21
CA LEU A 152 1.41 2.92 -3.77
C LEU A 152 0.75 1.59 -3.42
N VAL A 153 1.45 0.77 -2.65
CA VAL A 153 0.96 -0.54 -2.17
C VAL A 153 0.58 -0.41 -0.69
N MET A 154 -0.66 -0.72 -0.33
CA MET A 154 -1.20 -0.52 1.01
C MET A 154 -1.86 -1.79 1.55
N ASP A 155 -1.39 -2.25 2.70
CA ASP A 155 -1.97 -3.40 3.38
C ASP A 155 -2.91 -2.93 4.51
N GLU A 156 -4.22 -3.11 4.30
CA GLU A 156 -5.31 -2.70 5.20
C GLU A 156 -5.15 -1.25 5.72
N PRO A 157 -5.18 -0.23 4.83
CA PRO A 157 -4.84 1.15 5.20
C PRO A 157 -5.77 1.77 6.22
N GLY A 158 -7.05 1.41 6.25
CA GLY A 158 -8.06 1.96 7.17
C GLY A 158 -8.29 1.16 8.44
N ALA A 159 -7.59 0.03 8.62
CA ALA A 159 -7.80 -0.82 9.79
C ALA A 159 -7.57 -0.04 11.11
N ALA A 160 -8.55 -0.12 12.02
CA ALA A 160 -8.53 0.53 13.34
C ALA A 160 -8.41 2.08 13.31
N LEU A 161 -8.82 2.72 12.21
CA LEU A 161 -8.86 4.19 12.10
C LEU A 161 -10.28 4.72 12.32
N ASP A 162 -10.35 5.95 12.83
CA ASP A 162 -11.62 6.70 12.87
C ASP A 162 -12.07 7.14 11.48
N LEU A 163 -13.36 7.49 11.37
CA LEU A 163 -13.98 7.85 10.09
C LEU A 163 -13.30 9.06 9.44
N ALA A 164 -12.95 10.09 10.21
CA ALA A 164 -12.32 11.28 9.67
C ALA A 164 -10.96 10.96 9.04
N CYS A 165 -10.14 10.12 9.69
CA CYS A 165 -8.87 9.71 9.14
C CYS A 165 -9.03 8.88 7.86
N LYS A 166 -10.06 8.01 7.80
CA LYS A 166 -10.37 7.23 6.59
C LYS A 166 -10.75 8.13 5.42
N GLU A 167 -11.59 9.14 5.65
CA GLU A 167 -11.99 10.09 4.61
C GLU A 167 -10.80 10.92 4.10
N ASP A 168 -9.89 11.36 4.99
CA ASP A 168 -8.70 12.08 4.57
C ASP A 168 -7.77 11.20 3.72
N ILE A 169 -7.58 9.93 4.09
CA ILE A 169 -6.78 8.98 3.30
C ILE A 169 -7.46 8.75 1.94
N LYS A 170 -8.77 8.56 1.92
CA LYS A 170 -9.55 8.37 0.69
C LYS A 170 -9.43 9.57 -0.25
N ALA A 171 -9.56 10.79 0.25
CA ALA A 171 -9.40 12.02 -0.53
C ALA A 171 -7.98 12.13 -1.11
N TYR A 172 -6.98 11.80 -0.31
CA TYR A 172 -5.60 11.75 -0.78
C TYR A 172 -5.40 10.74 -1.91
N LEU A 173 -5.91 9.51 -1.75
CA LEU A 173 -5.79 8.47 -2.78
C LEU A 173 -6.46 8.89 -4.09
N GLY A 174 -7.62 9.59 -4.02
CA GLY A 174 -8.26 10.18 -5.19
C GLY A 174 -7.33 11.14 -5.93
N THR A 175 -6.76 12.12 -5.23
CA THR A 175 -5.81 13.08 -5.81
C THR A 175 -4.56 12.40 -6.37
N TYR A 176 -4.03 11.39 -5.66
CA TYR A 176 -2.86 10.64 -6.11
C TYR A 176 -3.14 9.90 -7.44
N MET A 177 -4.32 9.30 -7.59
CA MET A 177 -4.74 8.64 -8.83
C MET A 177 -4.99 9.63 -9.97
N GLU A 178 -5.61 10.78 -9.70
CA GLU A 178 -5.80 11.86 -10.68
C GLU A 178 -4.48 12.38 -11.25
N GLN A 179 -3.41 12.32 -10.45
CA GLN A 179 -2.05 12.65 -10.86
C GLN A 179 -1.32 11.50 -11.58
N GLY A 180 -2.02 10.41 -11.89
CA GLY A 180 -1.47 9.24 -12.58
C GLY A 180 -0.86 8.18 -11.67
N GLY A 181 -0.95 8.33 -10.35
CA GLY A 181 -0.51 7.33 -9.38
C GLY A 181 -1.36 6.08 -9.43
N THR A 182 -0.76 4.91 -9.22
CA THR A 182 -1.45 3.62 -9.17
C THR A 182 -1.53 3.16 -7.72
N VAL A 183 -2.70 2.71 -7.28
CA VAL A 183 -2.92 2.20 -5.91
C VAL A 183 -3.22 0.72 -5.95
N ILE A 184 -2.51 -0.06 -5.13
CA ILE A 184 -2.82 -1.47 -4.87
C ILE A 184 -3.12 -1.59 -3.38
N LEU A 185 -4.32 -2.04 -3.03
CA LEU A 185 -4.67 -2.16 -1.61
C LEU A 185 -5.34 -3.50 -1.28
N THR A 186 -5.18 -3.91 -0.02
CA THR A 186 -6.05 -4.91 0.59
C THR A 186 -7.01 -4.21 1.53
N SER A 187 -8.25 -4.64 1.55
CA SER A 187 -9.23 -4.14 2.51
C SER A 187 -10.36 -5.15 2.73
N HIS A 188 -10.99 -5.02 3.89
CA HIS A 188 -12.27 -5.66 4.23
C HIS A 188 -13.41 -4.62 4.31
N GLU A 189 -13.10 -3.34 4.05
CA GLU A 189 -14.05 -2.23 4.18
C GLU A 189 -14.59 -1.80 2.81
N MET A 190 -15.92 -1.78 2.69
CA MET A 190 -16.57 -1.39 1.43
C MET A 190 -16.26 0.03 0.99
N ALA A 191 -16.05 0.95 1.95
CA ALA A 191 -15.69 2.34 1.66
C ALA A 191 -14.33 2.44 0.92
N GLU A 192 -13.36 1.59 1.23
CA GLU A 192 -12.08 1.52 0.54
C GLU A 192 -12.18 0.79 -0.79
N LEU A 193 -12.92 -0.33 -0.81
CA LEU A 193 -13.13 -1.10 -2.04
C LEU A 193 -13.91 -0.32 -3.10
N SER A 194 -14.76 0.65 -2.70
CA SER A 194 -15.45 1.54 -3.65
C SER A 194 -14.53 2.47 -4.44
N LEU A 195 -13.26 2.63 -4.02
CA LEU A 195 -12.23 3.35 -4.78
C LEU A 195 -11.62 2.49 -5.89
N CYS A 196 -11.79 1.17 -5.81
CA CYS A 196 -11.11 0.25 -6.70
C CYS A 196 -11.80 0.18 -8.06
N HIS A 197 -11.03 0.31 -9.13
CA HIS A 197 -11.46 0.13 -10.51
C HIS A 197 -11.55 -1.34 -10.88
N ARG A 198 -10.72 -2.18 -10.24
CA ARG A 198 -10.70 -3.64 -10.37
C ARG A 198 -10.52 -4.27 -9.00
N ILE A 199 -11.22 -5.38 -8.78
CA ILE A 199 -11.12 -6.14 -7.53
C ILE A 199 -10.78 -7.59 -7.87
N TYR A 200 -9.82 -8.14 -7.13
CA TYR A 200 -9.41 -9.53 -7.24
C TYR A 200 -9.63 -10.27 -5.93
N VAL A 201 -10.15 -11.47 -5.99
CA VAL A 201 -10.20 -12.41 -4.86
C VAL A 201 -8.95 -13.27 -4.86
N LEU A 202 -8.23 -13.28 -3.77
CA LEU A 202 -7.12 -14.22 -3.55
C LEU A 202 -7.66 -15.48 -2.83
N LYS A 203 -7.70 -16.59 -3.56
CA LYS A 203 -8.11 -17.89 -3.04
C LYS A 203 -7.13 -18.97 -3.50
N GLU A 204 -6.73 -19.85 -2.60
CA GLU A 204 -5.79 -20.95 -2.90
C GLU A 204 -4.50 -20.49 -3.60
N GLY A 205 -4.02 -19.29 -3.25
CA GLY A 205 -2.82 -18.70 -3.82
C GLY A 205 -2.94 -18.15 -5.25
N ARG A 206 -4.16 -18.05 -5.79
CA ARG A 206 -4.46 -17.51 -7.12
C ARG A 206 -5.41 -16.33 -7.03
N LEU A 207 -5.32 -15.44 -8.01
CA LEU A 207 -6.23 -14.30 -8.14
C LEU A 207 -7.28 -14.60 -9.20
N ALA A 208 -8.54 -14.26 -8.86
CA ALA A 208 -9.65 -14.21 -9.79
C ALA A 208 -10.26 -12.81 -9.74
N GLU A 209 -10.43 -12.18 -10.90
CA GLU A 209 -11.09 -10.87 -10.99
C GLU A 209 -12.60 -11.06 -10.76
N ILE A 210 -13.19 -10.16 -9.97
CA ILE A 210 -14.62 -10.12 -9.73
C ILE A 210 -15.21 -8.84 -10.33
N PRO A 211 -16.48 -8.87 -10.80
CA PRO A 211 -17.12 -7.67 -11.31
C PRO A 211 -17.19 -6.56 -10.27
N ALA A 212 -16.84 -5.34 -10.65
CA ALA A 212 -16.91 -4.18 -9.78
C ALA A 212 -18.33 -3.85 -9.28
N ALA A 213 -19.35 -4.43 -9.93
CA ALA A 213 -20.77 -4.29 -9.57
C ALA A 213 -21.23 -5.28 -8.48
N GLU A 214 -20.34 -6.14 -7.96
CA GLU A 214 -20.75 -7.06 -6.88
C GLU A 214 -21.11 -6.30 -5.62
N THR A 215 -22.22 -6.69 -5.00
CA THR A 215 -22.71 -6.07 -3.77
C THR A 215 -21.86 -6.46 -2.57
N ALA A 216 -21.92 -5.66 -1.51
CA ALA A 216 -21.25 -5.98 -0.23
C ALA A 216 -21.55 -7.41 0.27
N ALA A 217 -22.78 -7.90 0.05
CA ALA A 217 -23.19 -9.24 0.45
C ALA A 217 -22.45 -10.34 -0.34
N GLN A 218 -22.22 -10.14 -1.64
CA GLN A 218 -21.45 -11.06 -2.48
C GLN A 218 -19.97 -11.07 -2.07
N LEU A 219 -19.41 -9.89 -1.83
CA LEU A 219 -18.02 -9.77 -1.34
C LEU A 219 -17.81 -10.46 0.01
N MET A 220 -18.79 -10.40 0.92
CA MET A 220 -18.73 -11.11 2.21
C MET A 220 -18.58 -12.63 2.04
N GLY A 221 -19.13 -13.23 0.99
CA GLY A 221 -18.96 -14.65 0.68
C GLY A 221 -17.51 -15.05 0.34
N TYR A 222 -16.64 -14.09 -0.03
CA TYR A 222 -15.22 -14.35 -0.31
C TYR A 222 -14.33 -14.22 0.94
N PHE A 223 -14.85 -13.70 2.05
CA PHE A 223 -14.11 -13.53 3.30
C PHE A 223 -14.24 -14.73 4.26
N SER A 224 -15.14 -15.68 3.96
CA SER A 224 -15.36 -16.91 4.73
C SER A 224 -14.39 -18.08 4.29
#